data_b5e8bffffed2a7fd8ae0a96e86e8672d
#
_entry.id   b5e8bffffed2a7fd8ae0a96e86e8672d
#
_cell.length_a   1.000
_cell.length_b   1.000
_cell.length_c   1.000
_cell.angle_alpha   90.00
_cell.angle_beta   90.00
_cell.angle_gamma   90.00
#
_symmetry.space_group_name_H-M   'P 1'
#
loop_
_entity.id
_entity.type
_entity.pdbx_description
1 polymer ?
#
loop_
_entity_poly.entity_id
_entity_poly.type
_entity_poly.pdbx_seq_one_letter_code
_entity_poly.pdbx_strand_id
1 'polypeptide(L)'
;VFTLIFGTDVPYFGMDFGWSSEQELLRKRARELAADAVARYGRANDSWMNGYSKEFSRELGREGFIGMTWPSEHGGGGRPPIDRLIVGEEMIAAGAPIAGMWFADRQMGPALIGYGSREQQERFLPDMLRGDTTWCIGMSEPNAGSDLASLTTSAVRDGNHWVINGQKIWTSFGELADFCYLICRTSKEGPPHAGISEIIVPMDTPGIEVRPITDMTTNRHFCEVFYTDVRVPIENLVGAEGAAFKQTMRQLEHERGGIDRLVSNRALYLMARERADTSNLMVRDQIAQIEIGYTLGRILVIREVLKQAPAGFSAATKCFCTEHEARVADFVSSVLGPYATLWDNVTQGLAYAPAYTIMGGTSNVMRNILGERVLGLPK
;
A
#
# COMPACT_ATOMS: atom_id res chain seq x y z
N VAL A 1 -21.86 20.21 15.36
CA VAL A 1 -22.16 21.48 15.97
C VAL A 1 -21.05 22.45 15.60
N PHE A 2 -21.15 23.10 14.45
CA PHE A 2 -20.38 24.29 14.09
C PHE A 2 -21.37 25.36 13.66
N THR A 3 -22.04 25.94 14.64
CA THR A 3 -22.75 27.20 14.47
C THR A 3 -22.10 28.15 15.44
N LEU A 4 -21.27 29.02 14.94
CA LEU A 4 -20.93 30.33 15.49
C LEU A 4 -19.67 30.86 14.80
N ILE A 5 -19.89 31.92 14.09
CA ILE A 5 -19.06 33.05 13.67
C ILE A 5 -19.18 33.24 12.15
N PHE A 6 -20.25 33.90 11.74
CA PHE A 6 -20.35 34.85 10.63
C PHE A 6 -21.85 35.02 10.34
N GLY A 7 -22.44 36.01 10.97
CA GLY A 7 -23.76 36.51 10.58
C GLY A 7 -23.63 37.23 9.25
N THR A 8 -24.15 36.62 8.21
CA THR A 8 -24.81 37.18 7.01
C THR A 8 -25.24 36.01 6.15
N ASP A 9 -26.42 36.05 5.56
CA ASP A 9 -27.01 35.06 4.67
C ASP A 9 -26.16 34.85 3.39
N VAL A 10 -25.06 34.11 3.52
CA VAL A 10 -24.41 33.47 2.40
C VAL A 10 -25.19 32.17 2.23
N PRO A 11 -25.81 31.90 1.04
CA PRO A 11 -26.44 30.62 0.81
C PRO A 11 -25.38 29.55 0.99
N TYR A 12 -25.54 28.75 2.05
CA TYR A 12 -24.70 27.58 2.33
C TYR A 12 -25.00 26.60 1.20
N PHE A 13 -24.20 26.63 0.14
CA PHE A 13 -24.11 25.51 -0.78
C PHE A 13 -23.54 24.36 0.04
N GLY A 14 -24.44 23.59 0.68
CA GLY A 14 -24.06 22.49 1.53
C GLY A 14 -23.27 21.47 0.76
N MET A 15 -21.94 21.59 0.78
CA MET A 15 -21.09 20.44 0.44
C MET A 15 -21.29 19.42 1.54
N ASP A 16 -22.04 18.37 1.23
CA ASP A 16 -22.19 17.23 2.11
C ASP A 16 -20.96 16.34 1.97
N PHE A 17 -20.12 16.32 3.01
CA PHE A 17 -18.97 15.41 3.14
C PHE A 17 -19.34 14.11 3.85
N GLY A 18 -20.63 13.87 4.11
CA GLY A 18 -21.15 12.66 4.72
C GLY A 18 -21.11 11.46 3.77
N TRP A 19 -21.26 10.29 4.34
CA TRP A 19 -21.45 9.06 3.58
C TRP A 19 -22.93 8.84 3.27
N SER A 20 -23.22 8.21 2.14
CA SER A 20 -24.58 7.72 1.88
C SER A 20 -25.00 6.66 2.91
N SER A 21 -26.30 6.42 3.05
CA SER A 21 -26.79 5.38 3.97
C SER A 21 -26.19 4.00 3.66
N GLU A 22 -25.98 3.66 2.39
CA GLU A 22 -25.32 2.42 1.97
C GLU A 22 -23.85 2.41 2.39
N GLN A 23 -23.14 3.51 2.22
CA GLN A 23 -21.75 3.65 2.63
C GLN A 23 -21.57 3.61 4.15
N GLU A 24 -22.49 4.20 4.91
CA GLU A 24 -22.48 4.08 6.38
C GLU A 24 -22.74 2.64 6.84
N LEU A 25 -23.59 1.89 6.16
CA LEU A 25 -23.81 0.47 6.44
C LEU A 25 -22.55 -0.34 6.13
N LEU A 26 -21.92 -0.10 5.00
CA LEU A 26 -20.64 -0.71 4.61
C LEU A 26 -19.54 -0.41 5.64
N ARG A 27 -19.44 0.84 6.05
CA ARG A 27 -18.51 1.30 7.08
C ARG A 27 -18.72 0.60 8.41
N LYS A 28 -19.97 0.48 8.84
CA LYS A 28 -20.33 -0.24 10.06
C LYS A 28 -19.92 -1.71 9.97
N ARG A 29 -20.22 -2.39 8.85
CA ARG A 29 -19.84 -3.78 8.63
C ARG A 29 -18.31 -3.97 8.64
N ALA A 30 -17.58 -3.10 7.97
CA ALA A 30 -16.11 -3.14 7.97
C ALA A 30 -15.54 -2.97 9.39
N ARG A 31 -16.09 -2.05 10.18
CA ARG A 31 -15.68 -1.81 11.57
C ARG A 31 -15.95 -3.00 12.47
N GLU A 32 -17.12 -3.62 12.35
CA GLU A 32 -17.49 -4.82 13.13
C GLU A 32 -16.55 -5.99 12.82
N LEU A 33 -16.26 -6.22 11.53
CA LEU A 33 -15.35 -7.27 11.11
C LEU A 33 -13.90 -7.00 11.55
N ALA A 34 -13.46 -5.73 11.47
CA ALA A 34 -12.13 -5.33 11.94
C ALA A 34 -11.99 -5.51 13.46
N ALA A 35 -13.01 -5.15 14.24
CA ALA A 35 -13.00 -5.33 15.69
C ALA A 35 -12.94 -6.80 16.10
N ASP A 36 -13.72 -7.65 15.41
CA ASP A 36 -13.68 -9.11 15.63
C ASP A 36 -12.30 -9.70 15.27
N ALA A 37 -11.73 -9.29 14.14
CA ALA A 37 -10.40 -9.72 13.73
C ALA A 37 -9.32 -9.31 14.75
N VAL A 38 -9.37 -8.07 15.26
CA VAL A 38 -8.43 -7.59 16.29
C VAL A 38 -8.59 -8.38 17.59
N ALA A 39 -9.82 -8.75 17.97
CA ALA A 39 -10.05 -9.58 19.15
C ALA A 39 -9.45 -10.99 19.01
N ARG A 40 -9.46 -11.56 17.81
CA ARG A 40 -8.94 -12.94 17.54
C ARG A 40 -7.43 -12.98 17.27
N TYR A 41 -6.92 -12.03 16.52
CA TYR A 41 -5.54 -12.06 16.01
C TYR A 41 -4.61 -11.05 16.68
N GLY A 42 -5.16 -10.17 17.52
CA GLY A 42 -4.43 -9.03 18.07
C GLY A 42 -4.41 -7.83 17.12
N ARG A 43 -4.03 -6.67 17.65
CA ARG A 43 -3.86 -5.44 16.88
C ARG A 43 -2.46 -5.40 16.28
N ALA A 44 -2.35 -5.15 14.99
CA ALA A 44 -1.09 -4.91 14.32
C ALA A 44 -0.92 -3.40 14.06
N ASN A 45 0.26 -2.86 14.36
CA ASN A 45 0.67 -1.57 13.81
C ASN A 45 0.98 -1.75 12.33
N ASP A 46 0.68 -0.74 11.50
CA ASP A 46 0.89 -0.86 10.05
C ASP A 46 0.28 -2.14 9.49
N SER A 47 -0.95 -2.41 9.83
CA SER A 47 -1.61 -3.70 9.67
C SER A 47 -1.66 -4.19 8.22
N TRP A 48 -1.57 -3.29 7.26
CA TRP A 48 -1.45 -3.61 5.83
C TRP A 48 -0.05 -4.11 5.44
N MET A 49 0.97 -3.90 6.31
CA MET A 49 2.35 -4.35 6.14
C MET A 49 2.79 -5.37 7.20
N ASN A 50 2.26 -5.32 8.40
CA ASN A 50 2.70 -6.17 9.51
C ASN A 50 1.62 -7.15 10.01
N GLY A 51 0.36 -6.91 9.66
CA GLY A 51 -0.75 -7.74 10.10
C GLY A 51 -1.07 -8.85 9.09
N TYR A 52 -0.41 -9.99 9.17
CA TYR A 52 -0.68 -11.13 8.28
C TYR A 52 -1.61 -12.16 8.91
N SER A 53 -2.68 -12.52 8.21
CA SER A 53 -3.52 -13.69 8.50
C SER A 53 -4.17 -14.20 7.21
N LYS A 54 -3.86 -15.44 6.84
CA LYS A 54 -4.45 -16.09 5.66
C LYS A 54 -5.94 -16.41 5.90
N GLU A 55 -6.30 -16.76 7.14
CA GLU A 55 -7.68 -17.02 7.54
C GLU A 55 -8.52 -15.75 7.41
N PHE A 56 -8.01 -14.62 7.88
CA PHE A 56 -8.70 -13.34 7.76
C PHE A 56 -8.81 -12.88 6.30
N SER A 57 -7.78 -13.12 5.49
CA SER A 57 -7.86 -12.85 4.04
C SER A 57 -9.02 -13.61 3.39
N ARG A 58 -9.24 -14.89 3.76
CA ARG A 58 -10.38 -15.68 3.29
C ARG A 58 -11.72 -15.15 3.79
N GLU A 59 -11.77 -14.62 5.00
CA GLU A 59 -12.99 -13.97 5.52
C GLU A 59 -13.30 -12.71 4.70
N LEU A 60 -12.29 -11.87 4.41
CA LEU A 60 -12.44 -10.70 3.56
C LEU A 60 -12.91 -11.07 2.14
N GLY A 61 -12.42 -12.18 1.60
CA GLY A 61 -12.91 -12.73 0.32
C GLY A 61 -14.39 -13.11 0.38
N ARG A 62 -14.83 -13.81 1.43
CA ARG A 62 -16.25 -14.18 1.63
C ARG A 62 -17.17 -12.99 1.83
N GLU A 63 -16.68 -11.92 2.46
CA GLU A 63 -17.41 -10.67 2.64
C GLU A 63 -17.44 -9.80 1.35
N GLY A 64 -16.71 -10.22 0.31
CA GLY A 64 -16.59 -9.43 -0.93
C GLY A 64 -15.74 -8.16 -0.77
N PHE A 65 -14.82 -8.14 0.20
CA PHE A 65 -13.91 -7.02 0.46
C PHE A 65 -12.59 -7.11 -0.30
N ILE A 66 -12.36 -8.23 -1.01
CA ILE A 66 -11.29 -8.36 -2.00
C ILE A 66 -11.89 -8.16 -3.39
N GLY A 67 -11.23 -7.42 -4.25
CA GLY A 67 -11.70 -7.15 -5.61
C GLY A 67 -12.95 -6.27 -5.67
N MET A 68 -13.24 -5.48 -4.64
CA MET A 68 -14.43 -4.62 -4.59
C MET A 68 -14.59 -3.75 -5.84
N THR A 69 -13.48 -3.22 -6.36
CA THR A 69 -13.46 -2.31 -7.50
C THR A 69 -13.18 -2.99 -8.84
N TRP A 70 -12.88 -4.30 -8.82
CA TRP A 70 -12.59 -5.03 -10.05
C TRP A 70 -13.88 -5.22 -10.86
N PRO A 71 -13.77 -5.24 -12.19
CA PRO A 71 -14.93 -5.50 -13.05
C PRO A 71 -15.60 -6.84 -12.74
N SER A 72 -16.93 -6.88 -12.87
CA SER A 72 -17.72 -8.08 -12.56
C SER A 72 -17.43 -9.25 -13.49
N GLU A 73 -17.02 -8.99 -14.74
CA GLU A 73 -16.56 -10.04 -15.67
C GLU A 73 -15.33 -10.80 -15.19
N HIS A 74 -14.56 -10.24 -14.26
CA HIS A 74 -13.43 -10.88 -13.58
C HIS A 74 -13.79 -11.40 -12.18
N GLY A 75 -15.07 -11.47 -11.84
CA GLY A 75 -15.55 -11.89 -10.52
C GLY A 75 -15.49 -10.80 -9.45
N GLY A 76 -15.10 -9.59 -9.80
CA GLY A 76 -15.04 -8.46 -8.87
C GLY A 76 -16.40 -7.86 -8.52
N GLY A 77 -16.41 -6.99 -7.52
CA GLY A 77 -17.63 -6.34 -7.02
C GLY A 77 -18.17 -5.22 -7.89
N GLY A 78 -17.40 -4.68 -8.85
CA GLY A 78 -17.79 -3.54 -9.68
C GLY A 78 -18.15 -2.28 -8.88
N ARG A 79 -17.74 -2.21 -7.59
CA ARG A 79 -18.12 -1.11 -6.68
C ARG A 79 -17.31 0.16 -6.95
N PRO A 80 -17.86 1.32 -6.60
CA PRO A 80 -17.10 2.57 -6.67
C PRO A 80 -15.83 2.51 -5.83
N PRO A 81 -14.71 3.12 -6.28
CA PRO A 81 -13.44 3.12 -5.53
C PRO A 81 -13.55 3.71 -4.11
N ILE A 82 -14.52 4.60 -3.88
CA ILE A 82 -14.81 5.19 -2.56
C ILE A 82 -15.21 4.13 -1.52
N ASP A 83 -15.92 3.07 -1.94
CA ASP A 83 -16.34 1.99 -1.06
C ASP A 83 -15.15 1.19 -0.53
N ARG A 84 -14.17 0.91 -1.41
CA ARG A 84 -12.90 0.29 -1.00
C ARG A 84 -12.09 1.17 -0.04
N LEU A 85 -12.12 2.50 -0.25
CA LEU A 85 -11.48 3.45 0.67
C LEU A 85 -12.11 3.34 2.07
N ILE A 86 -13.43 3.31 2.18
CA ILE A 86 -14.15 3.18 3.44
C ILE A 86 -13.74 1.92 4.19
N VAL A 87 -13.73 0.77 3.49
CA VAL A 87 -13.33 -0.51 4.10
C VAL A 87 -11.85 -0.47 4.53
N GLY A 88 -10.95 0.00 3.67
CA GLY A 88 -9.53 0.10 3.98
C GLY A 88 -9.24 1.02 5.17
N GLU A 89 -9.92 2.18 5.26
CA GLU A 89 -9.78 3.13 6.37
C GLU A 89 -10.16 2.46 7.71
N GLU A 90 -11.30 1.78 7.79
CA GLU A 90 -11.76 1.12 9.03
C GLU A 90 -10.84 -0.06 9.42
N MET A 91 -10.41 -0.88 8.46
CA MET A 91 -9.53 -2.02 8.71
C MET A 91 -8.15 -1.59 9.23
N ILE A 92 -7.51 -0.62 8.57
CA ILE A 92 -6.15 -0.16 8.95
C ILE A 92 -6.21 0.62 10.26
N ALA A 93 -7.17 1.52 10.44
CA ALA A 93 -7.31 2.29 11.67
C ALA A 93 -7.58 1.41 12.90
N ALA A 94 -8.26 0.28 12.73
CA ALA A 94 -8.44 -0.71 13.78
C ALA A 94 -7.18 -1.56 14.04
N GLY A 95 -6.28 -1.68 13.06
CA GLY A 95 -5.13 -2.59 13.11
C GLY A 95 -5.48 -4.04 12.77
N ALA A 96 -6.50 -4.28 11.94
CA ALA A 96 -6.90 -5.60 11.49
C ALA A 96 -5.86 -6.21 10.53
N PRO A 97 -5.60 -7.54 10.55
CA PRO A 97 -4.49 -8.16 9.83
C PRO A 97 -4.78 -8.38 8.34
N ILE A 98 -4.77 -7.31 7.54
CA ILE A 98 -5.14 -7.30 6.11
C ILE A 98 -3.96 -7.51 5.15
N ALA A 99 -2.73 -7.67 5.66
CA ALA A 99 -1.54 -7.74 4.83
C ALA A 99 -1.55 -8.90 3.83
N GLY A 100 -2.16 -10.05 4.17
CA GLY A 100 -2.13 -11.24 3.33
C GLY A 100 -2.80 -11.07 1.97
N MET A 101 -3.84 -10.22 1.87
CA MET A 101 -4.54 -9.95 0.60
C MET A 101 -4.12 -8.61 -0.03
N TRP A 102 -3.36 -7.78 0.66
CA TRP A 102 -3.17 -6.38 0.31
C TRP A 102 -2.59 -6.15 -1.08
N PHE A 103 -1.49 -6.84 -1.41
CA PHE A 103 -0.86 -6.70 -2.73
C PHE A 103 -1.70 -7.32 -3.84
N ALA A 104 -2.34 -8.47 -3.57
CA ALA A 104 -3.25 -9.11 -4.51
C ALA A 104 -4.39 -8.17 -4.92
N ASP A 105 -5.09 -7.58 -3.94
CA ASP A 105 -6.24 -6.68 -4.17
C ASP A 105 -5.84 -5.38 -4.86
N ARG A 106 -4.75 -4.75 -4.40
CA ARG A 106 -4.43 -3.38 -4.83
C ARG A 106 -3.57 -3.30 -6.07
N GLN A 107 -2.72 -4.28 -6.31
CA GLN A 107 -1.69 -4.20 -7.34
C GLN A 107 -1.76 -5.34 -8.33
N MET A 108 -1.68 -6.59 -7.88
CA MET A 108 -1.54 -7.73 -8.78
C MET A 108 -2.82 -8.03 -9.55
N GLY A 109 -3.97 -8.02 -8.90
CA GLY A 109 -5.26 -8.20 -9.56
C GLY A 109 -5.52 -7.12 -10.62
N PRO A 110 -5.45 -5.82 -10.29
CA PRO A 110 -5.56 -4.74 -11.28
C PRO A 110 -4.52 -4.83 -12.41
N ALA A 111 -3.29 -5.27 -12.13
CA ALA A 111 -2.27 -5.48 -13.16
C ALA A 111 -2.65 -6.60 -14.12
N LEU A 112 -3.10 -7.73 -13.60
CA LEU A 112 -3.57 -8.87 -14.40
C LEU A 112 -4.83 -8.52 -15.21
N ILE A 113 -5.75 -7.78 -14.64
CA ILE A 113 -6.95 -7.30 -15.34
C ILE A 113 -6.55 -6.36 -16.50
N GLY A 114 -5.57 -5.49 -16.28
CA GLY A 114 -5.15 -4.50 -17.28
C GLY A 114 -4.18 -5.01 -18.34
N TYR A 115 -3.37 -6.00 -18.03
CA TYR A 115 -2.24 -6.42 -18.87
C TYR A 115 -2.08 -7.93 -19.02
N GLY A 116 -2.65 -8.72 -18.11
CA GLY A 116 -2.56 -10.19 -18.16
C GLY A 116 -3.32 -10.81 -19.33
N SER A 117 -2.88 -11.97 -19.78
CA SER A 117 -3.64 -12.78 -20.75
C SER A 117 -4.93 -13.31 -20.09
N ARG A 118 -5.88 -13.75 -20.92
CA ARG A 118 -7.10 -14.35 -20.43
C ARG A 118 -6.84 -15.58 -19.56
N GLU A 119 -5.88 -16.41 -19.98
CA GLU A 119 -5.47 -17.61 -19.23
C GLU A 119 -4.88 -17.24 -17.86
N GLN A 120 -4.09 -16.17 -17.80
CA GLN A 120 -3.57 -15.66 -16.52
C GLN A 120 -4.70 -15.14 -15.61
N GLN A 121 -5.63 -14.39 -16.17
CA GLN A 121 -6.79 -13.89 -15.43
C GLN A 121 -7.65 -15.03 -14.88
N GLU A 122 -7.99 -16.02 -15.71
CA GLU A 122 -8.76 -17.20 -15.32
C GLU A 122 -8.03 -18.07 -14.27
N ARG A 123 -6.70 -18.11 -14.31
CA ARG A 123 -5.86 -18.88 -13.39
C ARG A 123 -5.71 -18.22 -12.02
N PHE A 124 -5.46 -16.91 -11.96
CA PHE A 124 -5.00 -16.26 -10.74
C PHE A 124 -6.07 -15.43 -10.02
N LEU A 125 -6.96 -14.74 -10.75
CA LEU A 125 -7.93 -13.83 -10.11
C LEU A 125 -8.92 -14.53 -9.16
N PRO A 126 -9.42 -15.76 -9.44
CA PRO A 126 -10.34 -16.41 -8.51
C PRO A 126 -9.73 -16.70 -7.14
N ASP A 127 -8.46 -17.13 -7.08
CA ASP A 127 -7.78 -17.43 -5.82
C ASP A 127 -7.44 -16.15 -5.05
N MET A 128 -7.12 -15.06 -5.74
CA MET A 128 -6.96 -13.75 -5.12
C MET A 128 -8.28 -13.29 -4.47
N LEU A 129 -9.40 -13.38 -5.20
CA LEU A 129 -10.72 -12.96 -4.70
C LEU A 129 -11.17 -13.74 -3.49
N ARG A 130 -10.83 -15.03 -3.39
CA ARG A 130 -11.12 -15.85 -2.21
C ARG A 130 -10.17 -15.60 -1.05
N GLY A 131 -9.09 -14.82 -1.23
CA GLY A 131 -8.04 -14.64 -0.24
C GLY A 131 -7.20 -15.91 -0.01
N ASP A 132 -7.17 -16.82 -0.98
CA ASP A 132 -6.44 -18.10 -0.89
C ASP A 132 -4.97 -17.96 -1.25
N THR A 133 -4.57 -16.91 -1.97
CA THR A 133 -3.19 -16.67 -2.38
C THR A 133 -2.65 -15.36 -1.84
N THR A 134 -1.41 -15.42 -1.35
CA THR A 134 -0.61 -14.26 -0.93
C THR A 134 0.40 -13.93 -2.03
N TRP A 135 0.55 -12.65 -2.33
CA TRP A 135 1.43 -12.16 -3.37
C TRP A 135 2.49 -11.23 -2.82
N CYS A 136 3.69 -11.31 -3.35
CA CYS A 136 4.74 -10.33 -3.10
C CYS A 136 5.20 -9.67 -4.40
N ILE A 137 5.97 -8.59 -4.28
CA ILE A 137 6.55 -7.86 -5.41
C ILE A 137 8.07 -7.90 -5.30
N GLY A 138 8.73 -8.48 -6.30
CA GLY A 138 10.17 -8.44 -6.46
C GLY A 138 10.57 -7.25 -7.33
N MET A 139 10.77 -6.07 -6.73
CA MET A 139 11.06 -4.84 -7.47
C MET A 139 12.47 -4.33 -7.21
N SER A 140 12.75 -3.85 -6.00
CA SER A 140 14.03 -3.23 -5.63
C SER A 140 15.18 -4.24 -5.57
N GLU A 141 16.38 -3.77 -5.88
CA GLU A 141 17.64 -4.50 -5.74
C GLU A 141 18.58 -3.73 -4.81
N PRO A 142 19.65 -4.35 -4.27
CA PRO A 142 20.59 -3.66 -3.39
C PRO A 142 21.11 -2.33 -3.97
N ASN A 143 21.29 -2.25 -5.29
CA ASN A 143 21.79 -1.06 -5.99
C ASN A 143 20.74 -0.37 -6.87
N ALA A 144 19.47 -0.79 -6.86
CA ALA A 144 18.40 -0.25 -7.70
C ALA A 144 17.10 -0.12 -6.90
N GLY A 145 16.95 0.96 -6.16
CA GLY A 145 15.72 1.32 -5.45
C GLY A 145 14.98 2.44 -6.16
N SER A 146 15.32 3.71 -5.87
CA SER A 146 14.72 4.87 -6.54
C SER A 146 15.01 4.90 -8.04
N ASP A 147 16.20 4.46 -8.47
CA ASP A 147 16.53 4.22 -9.87
C ASP A 147 16.19 2.79 -10.28
N LEU A 148 14.90 2.50 -10.40
CA LEU A 148 14.41 1.20 -10.82
C LEU A 148 14.91 0.80 -12.22
N ALA A 149 15.17 1.76 -13.08
CA ALA A 149 15.65 1.48 -14.42
C ALA A 149 17.04 0.83 -14.48
N SER A 150 17.82 0.92 -13.39
CA SER A 150 19.15 0.31 -13.27
C SER A 150 19.14 -1.15 -12.76
N LEU A 151 17.96 -1.76 -12.57
CA LEU A 151 17.84 -3.16 -12.12
C LEU A 151 18.61 -4.14 -13.03
N THR A 152 19.17 -5.17 -12.40
CA THR A 152 20.06 -6.17 -13.04
C THR A 152 19.53 -7.59 -13.01
N THR A 153 18.58 -7.91 -12.12
CA THR A 153 17.91 -9.24 -12.14
C THR A 153 17.40 -9.52 -13.55
N SER A 154 17.86 -10.60 -14.14
CA SER A 154 17.62 -10.92 -15.55
C SER A 154 16.69 -12.12 -15.71
N ALA A 155 15.94 -12.13 -16.79
CA ALA A 155 15.23 -13.30 -17.28
C ALA A 155 15.58 -13.52 -18.75
N VAL A 156 16.22 -14.64 -19.05
CA VAL A 156 16.65 -14.99 -20.40
C VAL A 156 15.78 -16.14 -20.92
N ARG A 157 15.32 -16.01 -22.15
CA ARG A 157 14.49 -17.04 -22.77
C ARG A 157 15.33 -18.30 -23.15
N ASP A 158 14.89 -19.45 -22.67
CA ASP A 158 15.45 -20.76 -23.01
C ASP A 158 14.30 -21.71 -23.37
N GLY A 159 14.09 -21.90 -24.68
CA GLY A 159 12.95 -22.63 -25.21
C GLY A 159 11.61 -22.05 -24.77
N ASN A 160 10.82 -22.84 -24.05
CA ASN A 160 9.51 -22.43 -23.50
C ASN A 160 9.58 -21.93 -22.06
N HIS A 161 10.77 -21.53 -21.58
CA HIS A 161 10.96 -21.04 -20.22
C HIS A 161 11.73 -19.72 -20.21
N TRP A 162 11.47 -18.92 -19.18
CA TRP A 162 12.36 -17.89 -18.69
C TRP A 162 13.31 -18.50 -17.67
N VAL A 163 14.61 -18.24 -17.80
CA VAL A 163 15.64 -18.56 -16.80
C VAL A 163 16.00 -17.27 -16.07
N ILE A 164 15.69 -17.22 -14.79
CA ILE A 164 15.80 -16.01 -13.98
C ILE A 164 17.01 -16.11 -13.06
N ASN A 165 17.84 -15.06 -13.07
CA ASN A 165 19.01 -14.91 -12.20
C ASN A 165 19.08 -13.50 -11.64
N GLY A 166 19.36 -13.38 -10.32
CA GLY A 166 19.51 -12.09 -9.66
C GLY A 166 19.10 -12.09 -8.21
N GLN A 167 18.93 -10.89 -7.66
CA GLN A 167 18.58 -10.67 -6.26
C GLN A 167 17.57 -9.53 -6.16
N LYS A 168 16.56 -9.72 -5.32
CA LYS A 168 15.65 -8.66 -4.89
C LYS A 168 15.78 -8.40 -3.38
N ILE A 169 15.53 -7.16 -2.96
CA ILE A 169 15.55 -6.77 -1.55
C ILE A 169 14.29 -5.97 -1.20
N TRP A 170 13.94 -5.94 0.06
CA TRP A 170 12.72 -5.32 0.58
C TRP A 170 11.44 -5.93 0.00
N THR A 171 11.50 -7.20 -0.38
CA THR A 171 10.35 -7.95 -0.86
C THR A 171 9.44 -8.28 0.32
N SER A 172 8.34 -7.53 0.45
CA SER A 172 7.39 -7.74 1.53
C SER A 172 6.71 -9.10 1.40
N PHE A 173 6.64 -9.86 2.50
CA PHE A 173 6.02 -11.18 2.56
C PHE A 173 6.66 -12.27 1.68
N GLY A 174 7.90 -12.10 1.23
CA GLY A 174 8.56 -13.08 0.39
C GLY A 174 8.57 -14.50 0.99
N GLU A 175 8.62 -14.63 2.32
CA GLU A 175 8.58 -15.92 3.06
C GLU A 175 7.18 -16.55 3.10
N LEU A 176 6.11 -15.75 2.92
CA LEU A 176 4.71 -16.14 3.08
C LEU A 176 3.94 -16.17 1.75
N ALA A 177 4.54 -15.62 0.69
CA ALA A 177 3.89 -15.48 -0.60
C ALA A 177 3.83 -16.80 -1.37
N ASP A 178 2.69 -17.05 -2.00
CA ASP A 178 2.52 -18.14 -2.96
C ASP A 178 3.12 -17.76 -4.33
N PHE A 179 3.05 -16.46 -4.69
CA PHE A 179 3.55 -15.92 -5.96
C PHE A 179 4.30 -14.60 -5.78
N CYS A 180 5.35 -14.44 -6.58
CA CYS A 180 6.05 -13.16 -6.75
C CYS A 180 5.70 -12.53 -8.10
N TYR A 181 5.33 -11.27 -8.07
CA TYR A 181 5.25 -10.42 -9.25
C TYR A 181 6.63 -9.78 -9.44
N LEU A 182 7.45 -10.40 -10.30
CA LEU A 182 8.86 -10.06 -10.45
C LEU A 182 9.08 -9.06 -11.56
N ILE A 183 9.71 -7.93 -11.24
CA ILE A 183 10.20 -6.94 -12.20
C ILE A 183 11.65 -7.29 -12.53
N CYS A 184 11.93 -7.65 -13.78
CA CYS A 184 13.25 -8.11 -14.20
C CYS A 184 13.60 -7.63 -15.61
N ARG A 185 14.86 -7.80 -16.00
CA ARG A 185 15.38 -7.40 -17.31
C ARG A 185 15.36 -8.58 -18.27
N THR A 186 14.62 -8.43 -19.36
CA THR A 186 14.58 -9.42 -20.46
C THR A 186 15.41 -8.98 -21.67
N SER A 187 15.72 -7.68 -21.80
CA SER A 187 16.59 -7.15 -22.85
C SER A 187 17.50 -6.04 -22.34
N LYS A 188 18.69 -5.92 -22.93
CA LYS A 188 19.63 -4.82 -22.71
C LYS A 188 19.65 -3.83 -23.88
N GLU A 189 18.79 -4.04 -24.86
CA GLU A 189 18.69 -3.15 -26.03
C GLU A 189 17.91 -1.87 -25.69
N GLY A 190 18.34 -0.75 -26.24
CA GLY A 190 17.67 0.53 -26.05
C GLY A 190 18.00 1.23 -24.73
N PRO A 191 17.17 2.22 -24.32
CA PRO A 191 17.38 2.95 -23.07
C PRO A 191 17.12 2.08 -21.85
N PRO A 192 17.70 2.42 -20.66
CA PRO A 192 17.62 1.55 -19.45
C PRO A 192 16.21 1.12 -19.03
N HIS A 193 15.20 1.95 -19.26
CA HIS A 193 13.80 1.64 -18.93
C HIS A 193 13.10 0.72 -19.96
N ALA A 194 13.67 0.54 -21.16
CA ALA A 194 13.23 -0.47 -22.11
C ALA A 194 13.82 -1.83 -21.70
N GLY A 195 13.20 -2.94 -22.11
CA GLY A 195 13.65 -4.29 -21.79
C GLY A 195 13.44 -4.70 -20.33
N ILE A 196 12.59 -4.01 -19.57
CA ILE A 196 12.10 -4.43 -18.26
C ILE A 196 10.74 -5.09 -18.44
N SER A 197 10.58 -6.29 -17.87
CA SER A 197 9.39 -7.12 -17.97
C SER A 197 8.86 -7.51 -16.60
N GLU A 198 7.59 -7.90 -16.55
CA GLU A 198 6.90 -8.41 -15.37
C GLU A 198 6.63 -9.90 -15.57
N ILE A 199 7.10 -10.73 -14.64
CA ILE A 199 6.96 -12.20 -14.73
C ILE A 199 6.37 -12.72 -13.42
N ILE A 200 5.34 -13.55 -13.50
CA ILE A 200 4.78 -14.25 -12.34
C ILE A 200 5.66 -15.46 -12.01
N VAL A 201 6.17 -15.50 -10.79
CA VAL A 201 7.05 -16.56 -10.32
C VAL A 201 6.40 -17.24 -9.11
N PRO A 202 6.05 -18.55 -9.19
CA PRO A 202 5.66 -19.31 -7.99
C PRO A 202 6.83 -19.35 -7.01
N MET A 203 6.59 -19.07 -5.74
CA MET A 203 7.66 -18.92 -4.73
C MET A 203 8.27 -20.26 -4.29
N ASP A 204 7.62 -21.37 -4.61
CA ASP A 204 8.12 -22.75 -4.41
C ASP A 204 9.00 -23.26 -5.58
N THR A 205 9.26 -22.43 -6.60
CA THR A 205 10.08 -22.81 -7.76
C THR A 205 11.53 -23.09 -7.32
N PRO A 206 12.14 -24.22 -7.73
CA PRO A 206 13.53 -24.52 -7.43
C PRO A 206 14.49 -23.40 -7.85
N GLY A 207 15.48 -23.10 -7.00
CA GLY A 207 16.46 -22.03 -7.23
C GLY A 207 16.10 -20.70 -6.57
N ILE A 208 14.95 -20.62 -5.89
CA ILE A 208 14.58 -19.46 -5.07
C ILE A 208 15.07 -19.68 -3.64
N GLU A 209 15.79 -18.70 -3.11
CA GLU A 209 16.15 -18.62 -1.69
C GLU A 209 15.61 -17.32 -1.10
N VAL A 210 14.80 -17.43 -0.03
CA VAL A 210 14.22 -16.30 0.68
C VAL A 210 14.93 -16.12 2.01
N ARG A 211 15.45 -14.92 2.27
CA ARG A 211 16.11 -14.55 3.54
C ARG A 211 15.36 -13.38 4.18
N PRO A 212 14.62 -13.61 5.26
CA PRO A 212 13.95 -12.52 5.97
C PRO A 212 14.94 -11.52 6.59
N ILE A 213 14.58 -10.25 6.49
CA ILE A 213 15.31 -9.14 7.10
C ILE A 213 14.61 -8.75 8.40
N THR A 214 15.32 -8.77 9.50
CA THR A 214 14.81 -8.24 10.77
C THR A 214 14.99 -6.73 10.77
N ASP A 215 13.91 -5.99 10.80
CA ASP A 215 13.92 -4.52 10.83
C ASP A 215 14.02 -3.96 12.26
N MET A 216 14.00 -2.63 12.41
CA MET A 216 14.08 -1.94 13.70
C MET A 216 12.92 -2.27 14.64
N THR A 217 11.80 -2.76 14.11
CA THR A 217 10.63 -3.18 14.90
C THR A 217 10.71 -4.63 15.35
N THR A 218 11.81 -5.34 15.01
CA THR A 218 12.00 -6.78 15.16
C THR A 218 11.07 -7.64 14.29
N ASN A 219 10.29 -7.02 13.42
CA ASN A 219 9.49 -7.73 12.43
C ASN A 219 10.36 -8.25 11.27
N ARG A 220 9.85 -9.26 10.56
CA ARG A 220 10.57 -9.97 9.49
C ARG A 220 9.76 -10.03 8.20
N HIS A 221 8.91 -9.04 7.95
CA HIS A 221 8.05 -9.02 6.77
C HIS A 221 8.80 -8.64 5.48
N PHE A 222 9.97 -8.01 5.58
CA PHE A 222 10.84 -7.77 4.44
C PHE A 222 11.80 -8.93 4.20
N CYS A 223 12.08 -9.23 2.94
CA CYS A 223 13.00 -10.30 2.56
C CYS A 223 14.00 -9.84 1.50
N GLU A 224 15.18 -10.46 1.52
CA GLU A 224 16.00 -10.66 0.34
C GLU A 224 15.52 -11.92 -0.36
N VAL A 225 15.45 -11.89 -1.68
CA VAL A 225 15.08 -13.05 -2.50
C VAL A 225 16.13 -13.23 -3.58
N PHE A 226 16.77 -14.39 -3.57
CA PHE A 226 17.78 -14.77 -4.55
C PHE A 226 17.17 -15.72 -5.56
N TYR A 227 17.50 -15.51 -6.82
CA TYR A 227 17.07 -16.33 -7.95
C TYR A 227 18.32 -16.90 -8.63
N THR A 228 18.45 -18.23 -8.66
CA THR A 228 19.57 -18.94 -9.27
C THR A 228 19.00 -19.96 -10.24
N ASP A 229 19.13 -19.69 -11.54
CA ASP A 229 18.61 -20.50 -12.63
C ASP A 229 17.14 -20.90 -12.47
N VAL A 230 16.33 -19.99 -11.90
CA VAL A 230 14.90 -20.21 -11.67
C VAL A 230 14.16 -20.27 -13.00
N ARG A 231 13.49 -21.39 -13.25
CA ARG A 231 12.82 -21.65 -14.52
C ARG A 231 11.30 -21.53 -14.38
N VAL A 232 10.72 -20.61 -15.13
CA VAL A 232 9.26 -20.44 -15.20
C VAL A 232 8.80 -20.44 -16.67
N PRO A 233 7.56 -20.90 -16.95
CA PRO A 233 7.01 -20.90 -18.29
C PRO A 233 6.97 -19.51 -18.93
N ILE A 234 7.12 -19.42 -20.26
CA ILE A 234 7.09 -18.13 -20.98
C ILE A 234 5.75 -17.42 -20.86
N GLU A 235 4.67 -18.16 -20.70
CA GLU A 235 3.31 -17.65 -20.47
C GLU A 235 3.12 -16.96 -19.13
N ASN A 236 4.11 -17.01 -18.23
CA ASN A 236 4.09 -16.25 -16.98
C ASN A 236 4.49 -14.76 -17.18
N LEU A 237 4.90 -14.37 -18.38
CA LEU A 237 5.13 -12.96 -18.72
C LEU A 237 3.80 -12.21 -18.72
N VAL A 238 3.72 -11.09 -18.01
CA VAL A 238 2.51 -10.24 -17.95
C VAL A 238 2.64 -9.09 -18.93
N GLY A 239 1.70 -8.98 -19.84
CA GLY A 239 1.71 -7.98 -20.91
C GLY A 239 2.79 -8.26 -21.98
N ALA A 240 3.31 -7.21 -22.59
CA ALA A 240 4.33 -7.31 -23.61
C ALA A 240 5.75 -7.31 -23.00
N GLU A 241 6.65 -8.08 -23.58
CA GLU A 241 8.06 -8.06 -23.20
C GLU A 241 8.65 -6.66 -23.34
N GLY A 242 9.40 -6.22 -22.33
CA GLY A 242 10.03 -4.90 -22.28
C GLY A 242 9.08 -3.74 -21.90
N ALA A 243 7.79 -4.00 -21.68
CA ALA A 243 6.79 -2.95 -21.41
C ALA A 243 6.57 -2.65 -19.93
N ALA A 244 7.19 -3.37 -19.02
CA ALA A 244 6.90 -3.36 -17.60
C ALA A 244 7.15 -1.99 -16.95
N PHE A 245 8.15 -1.24 -17.36
CA PHE A 245 8.43 0.07 -16.75
C PHE A 245 7.21 1.00 -16.80
N LYS A 246 6.52 1.06 -17.94
CA LYS A 246 5.30 1.87 -18.09
C LYS A 246 4.12 1.30 -17.30
N GLN A 247 3.98 -0.02 -17.25
CA GLN A 247 2.93 -0.72 -16.50
C GLN A 247 3.10 -0.48 -15.01
N THR A 248 4.30 -0.73 -14.48
CA THR A 248 4.67 -0.49 -13.06
C THR A 248 4.48 0.97 -12.65
N MET A 249 4.87 1.94 -13.49
CA MET A 249 4.66 3.36 -13.17
C MET A 249 3.18 3.71 -13.02
N ARG A 250 2.30 3.15 -13.84
CA ARG A 250 0.84 3.34 -13.70
C ARG A 250 0.29 2.70 -12.43
N GLN A 251 0.75 1.49 -12.08
CA GLN A 251 0.35 0.81 -10.84
C GLN A 251 0.76 1.62 -9.62
N LEU A 252 2.01 2.10 -9.58
CA LEU A 252 2.52 2.94 -8.50
C LEU A 252 1.76 4.27 -8.38
N GLU A 253 1.28 4.83 -9.48
CA GLU A 253 0.51 6.06 -9.46
C GLU A 253 -0.82 5.87 -8.70
N HIS A 254 -1.49 4.74 -8.87
CA HIS A 254 -2.70 4.37 -8.13
C HIS A 254 -2.44 3.99 -6.67
N GLU A 255 -1.27 3.47 -6.35
CA GLU A 255 -0.91 3.07 -4.99
C GLU A 255 -0.55 4.26 -4.10
N ARG A 256 0.13 5.27 -4.65
CA ARG A 256 0.71 6.38 -3.89
C ARG A 256 -0.30 7.22 -3.12
N GLY A 257 -1.52 7.38 -3.62
CA GLY A 257 -2.60 8.17 -3.02
C GLY A 257 -3.52 7.39 -2.06
N GLY A 258 -3.10 6.24 -1.53
CA GLY A 258 -3.95 5.38 -0.70
C GLY A 258 -4.17 5.86 0.73
N ILE A 259 -5.30 5.47 1.32
CA ILE A 259 -5.66 5.74 2.73
C ILE A 259 -4.68 5.10 3.72
N ASP A 260 -4.04 4.00 3.33
CA ASP A 260 -2.96 3.32 4.06
C ASP A 260 -1.82 4.26 4.43
N ARG A 261 -1.54 5.26 3.59
CA ARG A 261 -0.48 6.25 3.83
C ARG A 261 -0.87 7.33 4.83
N LEU A 262 -2.11 7.36 5.30
CA LEU A 262 -2.64 8.38 6.20
C LEU A 262 -3.02 7.85 7.58
N VAL A 263 -3.49 6.60 7.68
CA VAL A 263 -4.13 6.11 8.90
C VAL A 263 -3.36 5.00 9.62
N SER A 264 -2.13 4.70 9.19
CA SER A 264 -1.29 3.65 9.79
C SER A 264 -1.04 3.88 11.30
N ASN A 265 -0.77 5.11 11.73
CA ASN A 265 -0.56 5.48 13.13
C ASN A 265 -1.80 6.02 13.84
N ARG A 266 -2.99 5.93 13.23
CA ARG A 266 -4.21 6.50 13.83
C ARG A 266 -4.52 5.90 15.20
N ALA A 267 -4.31 4.61 15.39
CA ALA A 267 -4.53 3.93 16.66
C ALA A 267 -3.57 4.42 17.75
N LEU A 268 -2.30 4.61 17.42
CA LEU A 268 -1.29 5.15 18.34
C LEU A 268 -1.62 6.60 18.74
N TYR A 269 -2.02 7.40 17.75
CA TYR A 269 -2.46 8.77 18.01
C TYR A 269 -3.63 8.85 19.00
N LEU A 270 -4.68 8.04 18.79
CA LEU A 270 -5.86 8.04 19.66
C LEU A 270 -5.48 7.68 21.10
N MET A 271 -4.64 6.66 21.27
CA MET A 271 -4.13 6.25 22.59
C MET A 271 -3.30 7.37 23.27
N ALA A 272 -2.42 8.04 22.53
CA ALA A 272 -1.63 9.14 23.07
C ALA A 272 -2.51 10.35 23.41
N ARG A 273 -3.48 10.67 22.57
CA ARG A 273 -4.44 11.75 22.78
C ARG A 273 -5.24 11.59 24.08
N GLU A 274 -5.66 10.37 24.42
CA GLU A 274 -6.36 10.08 25.68
C GLU A 274 -5.50 10.35 26.92
N ARG A 275 -4.17 10.25 26.80
CA ARG A 275 -3.20 10.48 27.88
C ARG A 275 -2.62 11.90 27.89
N ALA A 276 -2.94 12.69 26.88
CA ALA A 276 -2.37 14.02 26.70
C ALA A 276 -2.93 15.02 27.73
N ASP A 277 -2.05 15.81 28.34
CA ASP A 277 -2.46 16.93 29.19
C ASP A 277 -2.98 18.08 28.32
N THR A 278 -4.30 18.13 28.13
CA THR A 278 -4.96 19.15 27.34
C THR A 278 -5.08 20.52 28.07
N SER A 279 -4.64 20.63 29.30
CA SER A 279 -4.47 21.93 29.98
C SER A 279 -3.26 22.69 29.45
N ASN A 280 -2.26 21.97 28.93
CA ASN A 280 -1.11 22.55 28.25
C ASN A 280 -1.50 23.03 26.85
N LEU A 281 -1.39 24.34 26.61
CA LEU A 281 -1.77 24.97 25.34
C LEU A 281 -0.94 24.43 24.13
N MET A 282 0.32 24.09 24.34
CA MET A 282 1.17 23.52 23.28
C MET A 282 0.67 22.15 22.86
N VAL A 283 0.30 21.29 23.80
CA VAL A 283 -0.27 19.96 23.53
C VAL A 283 -1.62 20.09 22.80
N ARG A 284 -2.45 21.04 23.20
CA ARG A 284 -3.73 21.32 22.49
C ARG A 284 -3.51 21.76 21.05
N ASP A 285 -2.53 22.63 20.81
CA ASP A 285 -2.18 23.06 19.45
C ASP A 285 -1.68 21.88 18.61
N GLN A 286 -0.79 21.04 19.15
CA GLN A 286 -0.32 19.84 18.45
C GLN A 286 -1.48 18.89 18.08
N ILE A 287 -2.42 18.64 19.00
CA ILE A 287 -3.63 17.85 18.72
C ILE A 287 -4.42 18.47 17.58
N ALA A 288 -4.65 19.79 17.60
CA ALA A 288 -5.37 20.48 16.55
C ALA A 288 -4.67 20.34 15.18
N GLN A 289 -3.34 20.51 15.13
CA GLN A 289 -2.54 20.35 13.91
C GLN A 289 -2.63 18.92 13.34
N ILE A 290 -2.63 17.91 14.22
CA ILE A 290 -2.75 16.50 13.79
C ILE A 290 -4.16 16.22 13.25
N GLU A 291 -5.22 16.67 13.92
CA GLU A 291 -6.59 16.45 13.42
C GLU A 291 -6.84 17.20 12.10
N ILE A 292 -6.28 18.41 11.94
CA ILE A 292 -6.27 19.11 10.66
C ILE A 292 -5.54 18.29 9.59
N GLY A 293 -4.38 17.73 9.93
CA GLY A 293 -3.60 16.90 9.03
C GLY A 293 -4.35 15.65 8.56
N TYR A 294 -5.03 14.94 9.45
CA TYR A 294 -5.90 13.81 9.08
C TYR A 294 -7.06 14.26 8.16
N THR A 295 -7.69 15.39 8.48
CA THR A 295 -8.80 15.91 7.67
C THR A 295 -8.34 16.29 6.27
N LEU A 296 -7.24 17.04 6.15
CA LEU A 296 -6.67 17.43 4.85
C LEU A 296 -6.18 16.23 4.05
N GLY A 297 -5.45 15.32 4.69
CA GLY A 297 -4.96 14.10 4.06
C GLY A 297 -6.11 13.25 3.50
N ARG A 298 -7.19 13.10 4.26
CA ARG A 298 -8.39 12.37 3.83
C ARG A 298 -9.05 13.01 2.61
N ILE A 299 -9.16 14.35 2.58
CA ILE A 299 -9.69 15.08 1.42
C ILE A 299 -8.80 14.85 0.19
N LEU A 300 -7.46 14.89 0.33
CA LEU A 300 -6.55 14.61 -0.76
C LEU A 300 -6.75 13.19 -1.30
N VAL A 301 -6.81 12.18 -0.43
CA VAL A 301 -7.08 10.79 -0.81
C VAL A 301 -8.43 10.63 -1.51
N ILE A 302 -9.49 11.25 -1.00
CA ILE A 302 -10.84 11.20 -1.62
C ILE A 302 -10.80 11.81 -3.03
N ARG A 303 -10.11 12.93 -3.24
CA ARG A 303 -9.97 13.55 -4.56
C ARG A 303 -9.27 12.64 -5.57
N GLU A 304 -8.23 11.89 -5.13
CA GLU A 304 -7.58 10.87 -5.96
C GLU A 304 -8.56 9.77 -6.35
N VAL A 305 -9.24 9.20 -5.35
CA VAL A 305 -10.19 8.11 -5.51
C VAL A 305 -11.34 8.47 -6.45
N LEU A 306 -11.83 9.71 -6.37
CA LEU A 306 -12.89 10.25 -7.23
C LEU A 306 -12.37 10.76 -8.59
N LYS A 307 -11.08 10.62 -8.89
CA LYS A 307 -10.44 11.12 -10.11
C LYS A 307 -10.64 12.64 -10.31
N GLN A 308 -10.67 13.39 -9.22
CA GLN A 308 -10.80 14.87 -9.21
C GLN A 308 -9.45 15.57 -9.04
N ALA A 309 -8.37 14.81 -8.94
CA ALA A 309 -7.02 15.32 -8.85
C ALA A 309 -6.35 15.32 -10.24
N PRO A 310 -5.47 16.30 -10.55
CA PRO A 310 -4.72 16.30 -11.79
C PRO A 310 -3.70 15.14 -11.84
N ALA A 311 -3.25 14.78 -13.02
CA ALA A 311 -2.24 13.73 -13.21
C ALA A 311 -0.95 14.06 -12.40
N GLY A 312 -0.39 13.03 -11.75
CA GLY A 312 0.79 13.14 -10.88
C GLY A 312 0.53 13.71 -9.49
N PHE A 313 -0.73 14.09 -9.17
CA PHE A 313 -1.07 14.63 -7.86
C PHE A 313 -0.94 13.61 -6.73
N SER A 314 -1.01 12.31 -7.03
CA SER A 314 -0.75 11.22 -6.08
C SER A 314 0.60 11.37 -5.36
N ALA A 315 1.60 11.98 -6.02
CA ALA A 315 2.87 12.31 -5.39
C ALA A 315 2.73 13.35 -4.27
N ALA A 316 1.85 14.36 -4.42
CA ALA A 316 1.56 15.34 -3.37
C ALA A 316 0.80 14.69 -2.21
N THR A 317 -0.22 13.91 -2.50
CA THR A 317 -0.99 13.15 -1.50
C THR A 317 -0.06 12.25 -0.69
N LYS A 318 0.82 11.50 -1.37
CA LYS A 318 1.80 10.63 -0.70
C LYS A 318 2.74 11.41 0.20
N CYS A 319 3.34 12.49 -0.27
CA CYS A 319 4.22 13.33 0.57
C CYS A 319 3.48 13.83 1.80
N PHE A 320 2.30 14.42 1.61
CA PHE A 320 1.51 14.97 2.70
C PHE A 320 1.17 13.93 3.75
N CYS A 321 0.60 12.79 3.33
CA CYS A 321 0.13 11.74 4.23
C CYS A 321 1.29 11.10 4.99
N THR A 322 2.37 10.73 4.31
CA THR A 322 3.50 10.05 4.97
C THR A 322 4.29 10.96 5.90
N GLU A 323 4.39 12.25 5.59
CA GLU A 323 5.00 13.23 6.50
C GLU A 323 4.08 13.57 7.68
N HIS A 324 2.76 13.47 7.47
CA HIS A 324 1.81 13.56 8.56
C HIS A 324 1.95 12.39 9.53
N GLU A 325 2.08 11.16 9.04
CA GLU A 325 2.32 9.97 9.87
C GLU A 325 3.62 10.08 10.69
N ALA A 326 4.68 10.65 10.14
CA ALA A 326 5.90 10.93 10.88
C ALA A 326 5.65 11.95 12.03
N ARG A 327 4.89 13.03 11.75
CA ARG A 327 4.50 14.01 12.79
C ARG A 327 3.63 13.38 13.88
N VAL A 328 2.77 12.43 13.52
CA VAL A 328 1.97 11.66 14.48
C VAL A 328 2.88 10.86 15.41
N ALA A 329 3.88 10.18 14.88
CA ALA A 329 4.86 9.45 15.68
C ALA A 329 5.62 10.38 16.65
N ASP A 330 6.06 11.56 16.20
CA ASP A 330 6.71 12.57 17.06
C ASP A 330 5.78 13.02 18.19
N PHE A 331 4.51 13.29 17.90
CA PHE A 331 3.52 13.64 18.91
C PHE A 331 3.32 12.53 19.94
N VAL A 332 3.15 11.27 19.47
CA VAL A 332 3.01 10.09 20.35
C VAL A 332 4.20 9.99 21.30
N SER A 333 5.41 10.11 20.76
CA SER A 333 6.65 10.10 21.54
C SER A 333 6.67 11.22 22.57
N SER A 334 6.29 12.44 22.20
CA SER A 334 6.30 13.61 23.10
C SER A 334 5.31 13.50 24.26
N VAL A 335 4.11 12.96 24.00
CA VAL A 335 3.07 12.75 25.02
C VAL A 335 3.43 11.65 25.99
N LEU A 336 3.98 10.55 25.49
CA LEU A 336 4.33 9.39 26.31
C LEU A 336 5.66 9.56 27.05
N GLY A 337 6.54 10.45 26.58
CA GLY A 337 7.85 10.70 27.19
C GLY A 337 8.67 9.43 27.37
N PRO A 338 9.23 9.14 28.56
CA PRO A 338 10.06 7.94 28.78
C PRO A 338 9.34 6.62 28.48
N TYR A 339 8.00 6.56 28.58
CA TYR A 339 7.24 5.35 28.25
C TYR A 339 7.34 4.97 26.76
N ALA A 340 7.62 5.93 25.89
CA ALA A 340 7.85 5.67 24.45
C ALA A 340 9.11 4.84 24.18
N THR A 341 9.98 4.65 25.15
CA THR A 341 11.21 3.83 25.05
C THR A 341 11.02 2.39 25.56
N LEU A 342 9.90 2.09 26.20
CA LEU A 342 9.57 0.74 26.62
C LEU A 342 9.15 -0.08 25.40
N TRP A 343 9.75 -1.29 25.28
CA TRP A 343 9.50 -2.13 24.10
C TRP A 343 8.10 -2.71 24.11
N ASP A 344 7.23 -2.13 23.30
CA ASP A 344 5.84 -2.54 23.08
C ASP A 344 5.36 -2.12 21.67
N ASN A 345 4.06 -2.22 21.41
CA ASN A 345 3.46 -1.80 20.16
C ASN A 345 3.67 -0.30 19.83
N VAL A 346 3.81 0.54 20.85
CA VAL A 346 4.09 1.98 20.65
C VAL A 346 5.48 2.17 20.09
N THR A 347 6.47 1.60 20.76
CA THR A 347 7.88 1.70 20.33
C THR A 347 8.07 1.10 18.94
N GLN A 348 7.40 -0.01 18.62
CA GLN A 348 7.41 -0.60 17.28
C GLN A 348 6.85 0.38 16.24
N GLY A 349 5.70 1.02 16.50
CA GLY A 349 5.12 2.02 15.59
C GLY A 349 6.02 3.24 15.41
N LEU A 350 6.67 3.72 16.49
CA LEU A 350 7.64 4.81 16.42
C LEU A 350 8.88 4.43 15.62
N ALA A 351 9.40 3.21 15.80
CA ALA A 351 10.56 2.70 15.07
C ALA A 351 10.26 2.49 13.57
N TYR A 352 9.01 2.19 13.21
CA TYR A 352 8.58 2.01 11.83
C TYR A 352 8.33 3.33 11.10
N ALA A 353 7.95 4.40 11.79
CA ALA A 353 7.51 5.67 11.21
C ALA A 353 8.49 6.28 10.17
N PRO A 354 9.83 6.20 10.29
CA PRO A 354 10.74 6.68 9.25
C PRO A 354 10.53 6.01 7.88
N ALA A 355 10.05 4.76 7.85
CA ALA A 355 9.82 4.01 6.61
C ALA A 355 8.73 4.64 5.73
N TYR A 356 7.74 5.34 6.30
CA TYR A 356 6.66 5.95 5.54
C TYR A 356 7.16 6.93 4.46
N THR A 357 8.19 7.71 4.76
CA THR A 357 8.74 8.69 3.82
C THR A 357 9.68 8.07 2.80
N ILE A 358 10.04 6.78 2.95
CA ILE A 358 11.00 6.05 2.12
C ILE A 358 10.30 5.10 1.15
N MET A 359 9.39 4.24 1.64
CA MET A 359 8.74 3.20 0.85
C MET A 359 7.75 3.75 -0.19
N GLY A 360 7.51 3.02 -1.27
CA GLY A 360 6.58 3.42 -2.35
C GLY A 360 7.03 4.67 -3.12
N GLY A 361 8.33 4.91 -3.17
CA GLY A 361 8.99 6.12 -3.67
C GLY A 361 9.23 7.14 -2.56
N THR A 362 10.49 7.55 -2.40
CA THR A 362 10.86 8.50 -1.34
C THR A 362 10.16 9.85 -1.49
N SER A 363 9.95 10.57 -0.38
CA SER A 363 9.39 11.93 -0.43
C SER A 363 10.17 12.85 -1.36
N ASN A 364 11.50 12.69 -1.48
CA ASN A 364 12.32 13.47 -2.41
C ASN A 364 12.02 13.13 -3.88
N VAL A 365 11.88 11.83 -4.22
CA VAL A 365 11.48 11.43 -5.58
C VAL A 365 10.08 11.94 -5.91
N MET A 366 9.15 11.91 -4.93
CA MET A 366 7.82 12.47 -5.13
C MET A 366 7.84 13.97 -5.37
N ARG A 367 8.67 14.71 -4.65
CA ARG A 367 8.88 16.17 -4.89
C ARG A 367 9.47 16.45 -6.26
N ASN A 368 10.41 15.62 -6.74
CA ASN A 368 10.92 15.74 -8.11
C ASN A 368 9.80 15.52 -9.14
N ILE A 369 8.96 14.49 -8.95
CA ILE A 369 7.80 14.26 -9.83
C ILE A 369 6.86 15.46 -9.83
N LEU A 370 6.59 16.06 -8.66
CA LEU A 370 5.77 17.27 -8.56
C LEU A 370 6.42 18.46 -9.28
N GLY A 371 7.70 18.69 -9.03
CA GLY A 371 8.44 19.78 -9.68
C GLY A 371 8.45 19.64 -11.20
N GLU A 372 8.90 18.50 -11.69
CA GLU A 372 9.11 18.29 -13.13
C GLU A 372 7.79 18.07 -13.91
N ARG A 373 6.90 17.19 -13.41
CA ARG A 373 5.74 16.74 -14.19
C ARG A 373 4.46 17.52 -13.92
N VAL A 374 4.28 18.07 -12.72
CA VAL A 374 3.07 18.81 -12.34
C VAL A 374 3.29 20.31 -12.52
N LEU A 375 4.42 20.84 -12.03
CA LEU A 375 4.74 22.27 -12.08
C LEU A 375 5.55 22.67 -13.32
N GLY A 376 6.09 21.73 -14.10
CA GLY A 376 6.88 21.99 -15.29
C GLY A 376 8.20 22.70 -15.00
N LEU A 377 8.77 22.53 -13.81
CA LEU A 377 10.06 23.11 -13.44
C LEU A 377 11.21 22.38 -14.18
N PRO A 378 12.33 23.06 -14.43
CA PRO A 378 13.53 22.45 -15.00
C PRO A 378 14.04 21.29 -14.16
N LYS A 379 14.63 20.27 -14.84
CA LYS A 379 15.32 19.15 -14.20
C LYS A 379 16.62 19.60 -13.53
#